data_44ee77de777a2d8d0fceb7f81bf20a39
#
_entry.id   44ee77de777a2d8d0fceb7f81bf20a39
#
_cell.length_a   1.000
_cell.length_b   1.000
_cell.length_c   1.000
_cell.angle_alpha   90.00
_cell.angle_beta   90.00
_cell.angle_gamma   90.00
#
_symmetry.space_group_name_H-M   'P 1'
#
loop_
_entity.id
_entity.type
_entity.pdbx_description
1 polymer ?
#
loop_
_entity_poly.entity_id
_entity_poly.type
_entity_poly.pdbx_seq_one_letter_code
_entity_poly.pdbx_strand_id
1 'polypeptide(L)'
;MEGLREARFPFSKLDENLICPIKTFAPEVREGSTVPTPVLFLQANFIRGGLLLTINAVHRTMDITGQVHMLSLLSKACRNVPFTDEEVTNGNLDRRNIIPLLDENWEADAQPPVIPKTTSTDTPSKQSAPPPQIGYAWAYFSFTSTSVAQLKAHATSSVTSPSAFVSSDDSLCALIWQSIARARLARLDPATASIFTRIVEIRQLFDIPKEFPGNIVTQTLNNSTLQDVTSQTIGDLASQLRSKLDPESLKHTFQANATRQARTKNKIIKPAAVDHSNFVMMSSWMKADCYDFDFNLGLGKPEAVRRPKFTPFPGAVFLSPRALDGEVVAGMCLREDEMEILKADEELLKYGQYIG
;
A
#
# COMPACT_ATOMS: atom_id res chain seq x y z
N MET A 1 20.95 14.39 10.17
CA MET A 1 20.36 13.10 10.59
C MET A 1 19.69 13.22 11.97
N GLU A 2 20.35 13.83 12.98
CA GLU A 2 19.81 13.94 14.34
C GLU A 2 18.36 14.48 14.37
N GLY A 3 18.09 15.65 13.80
CA GLY A 3 16.73 16.19 13.75
C GLY A 3 15.70 15.37 12.95
N LEU A 4 16.12 14.38 12.15
CA LEU A 4 15.22 13.40 11.56
C LEU A 4 14.92 12.26 12.55
N ARG A 5 15.94 11.80 13.31
CA ARG A 5 15.77 10.79 14.35
C ARG A 5 14.85 11.27 15.47
N GLU A 6 15.12 12.47 16.00
CA GLU A 6 14.30 13.11 17.05
C GLU A 6 12.85 13.26 16.63
N ALA A 7 12.62 13.61 15.36
CA ALA A 7 11.28 13.73 14.79
C ALA A 7 10.68 12.38 14.31
N ARG A 8 11.41 11.27 14.42
CA ARG A 8 10.98 9.93 13.97
C ARG A 8 10.67 9.84 12.48
N PHE A 9 11.39 10.61 11.65
CA PHE A 9 11.28 10.60 10.17
C PHE A 9 9.85 10.85 9.66
N PRO A 10 9.23 12.00 9.97
CA PRO A 10 7.86 12.32 9.55
C PRO A 10 7.77 12.66 8.06
N PHE A 11 6.58 12.56 7.48
CA PHE A 11 6.34 12.95 6.07
C PHE A 11 6.76 14.38 5.79
N SER A 12 6.54 15.30 6.73
CA SER A 12 6.85 16.73 6.56
C SER A 12 8.31 17.04 6.29
N LYS A 13 9.24 16.13 6.70
CA LYS A 13 10.69 16.30 6.49
C LYS A 13 11.24 15.48 5.32
N LEU A 14 10.43 14.72 4.62
CA LEU A 14 10.82 13.81 3.53
C LEU A 14 10.14 14.23 2.22
N ASP A 15 10.51 15.39 1.67
CA ASP A 15 9.94 15.92 0.43
C ASP A 15 10.51 15.20 -0.79
N GLU A 16 9.65 14.56 -1.60
CA GLU A 16 10.06 13.85 -2.82
C GLU A 16 10.79 14.76 -3.81
N ASN A 17 10.47 16.07 -3.86
CA ASN A 17 11.13 17.00 -4.77
C ASN A 17 12.62 17.20 -4.45
N LEU A 18 13.03 16.91 -3.22
CA LEU A 18 14.41 17.07 -2.76
C LEU A 18 15.18 15.75 -2.74
N ILE A 19 14.52 14.65 -2.41
CA ILE A 19 15.21 13.39 -2.09
C ILE A 19 14.96 12.27 -3.10
N CYS A 20 14.06 12.46 -4.07
CA CYS A 20 13.75 11.44 -5.07
C CYS A 20 14.25 11.81 -6.45
N PRO A 21 14.76 10.85 -7.25
CA PRO A 21 15.23 11.11 -8.61
C PRO A 21 14.10 11.43 -9.58
N ILE A 22 12.91 10.97 -9.29
CA ILE A 22 11.68 11.25 -10.04
C ILE A 22 10.51 11.35 -9.07
N LYS A 23 9.44 12.04 -9.47
CA LYS A 23 8.18 12.12 -8.70
C LYS A 23 7.43 10.80 -8.73
N THR A 24 6.73 10.49 -7.65
CA THR A 24 5.90 9.27 -7.52
C THR A 24 4.87 9.16 -8.64
N PHE A 25 4.21 10.26 -9.02
CA PHE A 25 3.30 10.36 -10.16
C PHE A 25 3.94 11.17 -11.30
N ALA A 26 5.15 10.78 -11.71
CA ALA A 26 5.76 11.37 -12.91
C ALA A 26 4.87 11.09 -14.13
N PRO A 27 4.77 12.03 -15.08
CA PRO A 27 4.08 11.77 -16.34
C PRO A 27 4.64 10.51 -17.01
N GLU A 28 3.74 9.65 -17.49
CA GLU A 28 4.16 8.50 -18.28
C GLU A 28 4.93 8.99 -19.51
N VAL A 29 5.92 8.19 -19.91
CA VAL A 29 6.65 8.44 -21.17
C VAL A 29 5.65 8.52 -22.30
N ARG A 30 5.76 9.56 -23.11
CA ARG A 30 4.88 9.76 -24.27
C ARG A 30 4.92 8.53 -25.16
N GLU A 31 3.74 8.03 -25.53
CA GLU A 31 3.59 6.98 -26.52
C GLU A 31 4.35 7.38 -27.80
N GLY A 32 5.19 6.50 -28.30
CA GLY A 32 6.04 6.77 -29.46
C GLY A 32 7.43 7.34 -29.15
N SER A 33 7.82 7.51 -27.89
CA SER A 33 9.21 7.85 -27.54
C SER A 33 10.15 6.73 -27.98
N THR A 34 11.18 7.07 -28.73
CA THR A 34 12.27 6.16 -29.12
C THR A 34 13.38 6.09 -28.06
N VAL A 35 13.31 6.94 -27.04
CA VAL A 35 14.30 6.98 -25.96
C VAL A 35 13.93 5.94 -24.91
N PRO A 36 14.82 4.98 -24.59
CA PRO A 36 14.60 4.02 -23.52
C PRO A 36 14.40 4.75 -22.18
N THR A 37 13.33 4.44 -21.48
CA THR A 37 13.09 5.00 -20.16
C THR A 37 13.55 4.02 -19.11
N PRO A 38 14.40 4.44 -18.16
CA PRO A 38 14.77 3.59 -17.03
C PRO A 38 13.53 3.15 -16.24
N VAL A 39 13.52 1.91 -15.80
CA VAL A 39 12.43 1.34 -14.99
C VAL A 39 12.74 1.34 -13.49
N LEU A 40 13.99 1.61 -13.13
CA LEU A 40 14.49 1.70 -11.76
C LEU A 40 15.41 2.91 -11.63
N PHE A 41 15.21 3.67 -10.57
CA PHE A 41 16.00 4.86 -10.25
C PHE A 41 16.46 4.77 -8.80
N LEU A 42 17.71 5.19 -8.58
CA LEU A 42 18.31 5.27 -7.26
C LEU A 42 18.90 6.67 -7.06
N GLN A 43 18.71 7.24 -5.88
CA GLN A 43 19.33 8.51 -5.48
C GLN A 43 19.92 8.39 -4.08
N ALA A 44 21.20 8.73 -3.95
CA ALA A 44 21.89 8.82 -2.69
C ALA A 44 21.96 10.27 -2.25
N ASN A 45 21.29 10.62 -1.16
CA ASN A 45 21.25 11.97 -0.59
C ASN A 45 22.13 12.00 0.66
N PHE A 46 23.37 12.50 0.51
CA PHE A 46 24.31 12.64 1.63
C PHE A 46 23.91 13.83 2.48
N ILE A 47 23.64 13.60 3.76
CA ILE A 47 23.29 14.61 4.73
C ILE A 47 24.25 14.53 5.93
N ARG A 48 24.33 15.59 6.75
CA ARG A 48 25.17 15.56 7.93
C ARG A 48 24.77 14.40 8.85
N GLY A 49 25.70 13.45 9.04
CA GLY A 49 25.55 12.29 9.92
C GLY A 49 24.77 11.12 9.32
N GLY A 50 24.62 11.03 7.99
CA GLY A 50 24.00 9.87 7.37
C GLY A 50 23.68 10.00 5.89
N LEU A 51 22.89 9.06 5.40
CA LEU A 51 22.47 8.94 4.01
C LEU A 51 20.97 8.65 3.94
N LEU A 52 20.26 9.33 3.04
CA LEU A 52 18.94 8.93 2.58
C LEU A 52 19.09 8.27 1.20
N LEU A 53 18.93 6.96 1.14
CA LEU A 53 18.91 6.22 -0.12
C LEU A 53 17.46 6.08 -0.58
N THR A 54 17.16 6.63 -1.75
CA THR A 54 15.83 6.57 -2.34
C THR A 54 15.81 5.64 -3.54
N ILE A 55 14.81 4.77 -3.60
CA ILE A 55 14.53 3.89 -4.75
C ILE A 55 13.16 4.24 -5.32
N ASN A 56 13.08 4.42 -6.63
CA ASN A 56 11.84 4.55 -7.37
C ASN A 56 11.83 3.52 -8.50
N ALA A 57 10.71 2.85 -8.68
CA ALA A 57 10.52 1.94 -9.81
C ALA A 57 9.21 2.23 -10.53
N VAL A 58 9.20 2.01 -11.82
CA VAL A 58 7.97 2.06 -12.62
C VAL A 58 7.05 0.93 -12.17
N HIS A 59 5.94 1.25 -11.51
CA HIS A 59 5.09 0.28 -10.81
C HIS A 59 4.56 -0.83 -11.72
N ARG A 60 4.33 -0.55 -13.00
CA ARG A 60 3.91 -1.57 -13.98
C ARG A 60 4.96 -2.66 -14.21
N THR A 61 6.22 -2.38 -13.91
CA THR A 61 7.32 -3.31 -14.10
C THR A 61 7.76 -4.02 -12.82
N MET A 62 7.47 -3.43 -11.66
CA MET A 62 8.03 -3.91 -10.39
C MET A 62 7.15 -3.50 -9.20
N ASP A 63 6.79 -4.47 -8.37
CA ASP A 63 6.16 -4.24 -7.07
C ASP A 63 7.21 -4.04 -5.97
N ILE A 64 6.76 -3.92 -4.71
CA ILE A 64 7.67 -3.73 -3.58
C ILE A 64 8.60 -4.94 -3.36
N THR A 65 8.12 -6.17 -3.59
CA THR A 65 8.95 -7.39 -3.48
C THR A 65 10.10 -7.34 -4.46
N GLY A 66 9.83 -6.95 -5.71
CA GLY A 66 10.86 -6.76 -6.72
C GLY A 66 11.85 -5.64 -6.37
N GLN A 67 11.36 -4.51 -5.85
CA GLN A 67 12.23 -3.40 -5.41
C GLN A 67 13.15 -3.81 -4.26
N VAL A 68 12.63 -4.55 -3.28
CA VAL A 68 13.39 -5.08 -2.15
C VAL A 68 14.45 -6.08 -2.63
N HIS A 69 14.10 -6.93 -3.60
CA HIS A 69 15.10 -7.84 -4.20
C HIS A 69 16.23 -7.05 -4.89
N MET A 70 15.92 -5.99 -5.65
CA MET A 70 16.94 -5.14 -6.26
C MET A 70 17.83 -4.45 -5.22
N LEU A 71 17.28 -4.00 -4.08
CA LEU A 71 18.06 -3.46 -2.97
C LEU A 71 18.94 -4.52 -2.32
N SER A 72 18.47 -5.77 -2.21
CA SER A 72 19.27 -6.90 -1.71
C SER A 72 20.47 -7.15 -2.61
N LEU A 73 20.29 -7.19 -3.93
CA LEU A 73 21.39 -7.34 -4.89
C LEU A 73 22.36 -6.16 -4.81
N LEU A 74 21.88 -4.94 -4.69
CA LEU A 74 22.72 -3.75 -4.51
C LEU A 74 23.55 -3.86 -3.21
N SER A 75 22.94 -4.27 -2.10
CA SER A 75 23.62 -4.49 -0.84
C SER A 75 24.74 -5.56 -0.95
N LYS A 76 24.47 -6.67 -1.67
CA LYS A 76 25.49 -7.68 -1.96
C LYS A 76 26.63 -7.10 -2.80
N ALA A 77 26.34 -6.39 -3.86
CA ALA A 77 27.32 -5.76 -4.73
C ALA A 77 28.20 -4.77 -3.96
N CYS A 78 27.64 -3.94 -3.11
CA CYS A 78 28.40 -3.00 -2.26
C CYS A 78 29.36 -3.70 -1.28
N ARG A 79 29.05 -4.92 -0.88
CA ARG A 79 29.88 -5.75 0.01
C ARG A 79 30.81 -6.71 -0.74
N ASN A 80 30.86 -6.66 -2.07
CA ASN A 80 31.56 -7.61 -2.92
C ASN A 80 31.13 -9.08 -2.68
N VAL A 81 29.86 -9.32 -2.34
CA VAL A 81 29.28 -10.66 -2.21
C VAL A 81 28.73 -11.08 -3.58
N PRO A 82 29.14 -12.23 -4.13
CA PRO A 82 28.62 -12.68 -5.42
C PRO A 82 27.13 -12.98 -5.38
N PHE A 83 26.47 -12.80 -6.50
CA PHE A 83 25.11 -13.27 -6.67
C PHE A 83 25.09 -14.79 -6.80
N THR A 84 24.05 -15.43 -6.29
CA THR A 84 23.85 -16.87 -6.47
C THR A 84 23.31 -17.15 -7.88
N ASP A 85 23.51 -18.36 -8.39
CA ASP A 85 22.93 -18.79 -9.67
C ASP A 85 21.41 -18.68 -9.67
N GLU A 86 20.78 -18.93 -8.52
CA GLU A 86 19.35 -18.80 -8.32
C GLU A 86 18.88 -17.34 -8.43
N GLU A 87 19.56 -16.39 -7.79
CA GLU A 87 19.26 -14.96 -7.91
C GLU A 87 19.38 -14.47 -9.36
N VAL A 88 20.42 -14.93 -10.07
CA VAL A 88 20.61 -14.57 -11.47
C VAL A 88 19.54 -15.20 -12.36
N THR A 89 19.26 -16.48 -12.20
CA THR A 89 18.28 -17.21 -13.01
C THR A 89 16.87 -16.68 -12.77
N ASN A 90 16.43 -16.60 -11.51
CA ASN A 90 15.09 -16.19 -11.14
C ASN A 90 14.84 -14.70 -11.41
N GLY A 91 15.86 -13.86 -11.20
CA GLY A 91 15.79 -12.43 -11.49
C GLY A 91 15.64 -12.10 -12.97
N ASN A 92 16.08 -13.00 -13.84
CA ASN A 92 16.04 -12.85 -15.31
C ASN A 92 14.99 -13.72 -16.01
N LEU A 93 14.04 -14.30 -15.28
CA LEU A 93 12.93 -15.05 -15.87
C LEU A 93 12.20 -14.23 -16.93
N ASP A 94 11.81 -14.89 -18.03
CA ASP A 94 11.02 -14.25 -19.08
C ASP A 94 9.66 -13.79 -18.51
N ARG A 95 9.38 -12.53 -18.69
CA ARG A 95 8.12 -11.91 -18.22
C ARG A 95 6.92 -12.30 -19.06
N ARG A 96 7.15 -12.82 -20.28
CA ARG A 96 6.08 -13.28 -21.16
C ARG A 96 5.55 -14.62 -20.66
N ASN A 97 4.24 -14.73 -20.61
CA ASN A 97 3.55 -15.99 -20.25
C ASN A 97 3.85 -16.51 -18.83
N ILE A 98 4.41 -15.67 -17.94
CA ILE A 98 4.68 -16.07 -16.56
C ILE A 98 3.38 -16.34 -15.78
N ILE A 99 2.28 -15.72 -16.19
CA ILE A 99 0.93 -15.97 -15.66
C ILE A 99 0.15 -16.78 -16.70
N PRO A 100 -0.30 -17.99 -16.37
CA PRO A 100 -1.20 -18.75 -17.24
C PRO A 100 -2.51 -18.00 -17.45
N LEU A 101 -2.86 -17.75 -18.71
CA LEU A 101 -4.14 -17.14 -19.05
C LEU A 101 -5.28 -18.15 -18.90
N LEU A 102 -6.49 -17.66 -18.73
CA LEU A 102 -7.69 -18.47 -18.72
C LEU A 102 -8.01 -18.98 -20.14
N ASP A 103 -8.81 -20.06 -20.22
CA ASP A 103 -9.21 -20.72 -21.43
C ASP A 103 -9.72 -19.75 -22.52
N GLU A 104 -9.55 -20.08 -23.79
CA GLU A 104 -9.97 -19.24 -24.92
C GLU A 104 -11.47 -18.94 -24.90
N ASN A 105 -12.28 -19.86 -24.39
CA ASN A 105 -13.72 -19.72 -24.24
C ASN A 105 -14.15 -18.94 -22.99
N TRP A 106 -13.18 -18.58 -22.12
CA TRP A 106 -13.50 -17.76 -20.95
C TRP A 106 -13.99 -16.39 -21.38
N GLU A 107 -15.20 -16.06 -21.00
CA GLU A 107 -15.79 -14.72 -21.20
C GLU A 107 -15.62 -13.91 -19.92
N ALA A 108 -15.15 -12.68 -20.07
CA ALA A 108 -15.10 -11.77 -18.94
C ALA A 108 -16.53 -11.45 -18.49
N ASP A 109 -16.82 -11.62 -17.21
CA ASP A 109 -18.03 -11.06 -16.62
C ASP A 109 -18.20 -9.61 -17.07
N ALA A 110 -19.41 -9.23 -17.44
CA ALA A 110 -19.72 -8.00 -18.18
C ALA A 110 -19.22 -6.70 -17.53
N GLN A 111 -18.77 -6.75 -16.27
CA GLN A 111 -18.10 -5.63 -15.60
C GLN A 111 -17.07 -6.13 -14.59
N PRO A 112 -15.84 -5.54 -14.55
CA PRO A 112 -15.00 -5.63 -13.35
C PRO A 112 -15.83 -5.11 -12.17
N PRO A 113 -15.55 -5.58 -10.92
CA PRO A 113 -16.27 -5.05 -9.77
C PRO A 113 -16.21 -3.53 -9.79
N VAL A 114 -17.35 -2.93 -10.12
CA VAL A 114 -17.48 -1.48 -10.19
C VAL A 114 -17.47 -1.01 -8.75
N ILE A 115 -16.45 -0.22 -8.40
CA ILE A 115 -16.52 0.58 -7.18
C ILE A 115 -17.74 1.50 -7.37
N PRO A 116 -18.78 1.37 -6.55
CA PRO A 116 -20.00 2.15 -6.76
C PRO A 116 -19.68 3.63 -6.82
N LYS A 117 -20.05 4.31 -7.89
CA LYS A 117 -20.08 5.77 -7.89
C LYS A 117 -21.19 6.15 -6.93
N THR A 118 -20.86 6.77 -5.81
CA THR A 118 -21.87 7.52 -5.06
C THR A 118 -22.40 8.60 -6.01
N THR A 119 -23.63 8.46 -6.40
CA THR A 119 -24.37 9.56 -7.05
C THR A 119 -24.59 10.61 -5.97
N SER A 120 -23.62 11.51 -5.82
CA SER A 120 -23.92 12.79 -5.19
C SER A 120 -24.96 13.45 -6.09
N THR A 121 -26.21 13.46 -5.66
CA THR A 121 -27.28 14.24 -6.26
C THR A 121 -27.08 15.72 -5.92
N ASP A 122 -25.92 16.25 -6.24
CA ASP A 122 -25.70 17.68 -6.27
C ASP A 122 -26.25 18.20 -7.59
N THR A 123 -27.57 18.41 -7.60
CA THR A 123 -28.20 19.31 -8.57
C THR A 123 -27.50 20.67 -8.42
N PRO A 124 -26.92 21.25 -9.48
CA PRO A 124 -26.26 22.53 -9.37
C PRO A 124 -27.31 23.60 -9.04
N SER A 125 -27.46 23.88 -7.73
CA SER A 125 -28.19 25.05 -7.29
C SER A 125 -27.31 26.27 -7.55
N LYS A 126 -27.90 27.22 -8.30
CA LYS A 126 -27.28 28.49 -8.68
C LYS A 126 -26.76 29.24 -7.44
N GLN A 127 -25.50 29.68 -7.50
CA GLN A 127 -24.90 30.76 -6.70
C GLN A 127 -24.78 30.55 -5.20
N SER A 128 -23.88 29.68 -4.83
CA SER A 128 -23.10 29.83 -3.59
C SER A 128 -21.61 29.84 -3.97
N ALA A 129 -20.79 30.57 -3.20
CA ALA A 129 -19.34 30.53 -3.34
C ALA A 129 -18.86 29.08 -3.35
N PRO A 130 -17.84 28.70 -4.16
CA PRO A 130 -17.33 27.35 -4.16
C PRO A 130 -16.97 26.97 -2.71
N PRO A 131 -17.40 25.78 -2.24
CA PRO A 131 -17.04 25.35 -0.90
C PRO A 131 -15.51 25.39 -0.75
N PRO A 132 -14.99 25.73 0.44
CA PRO A 132 -13.56 25.79 0.66
C PRO A 132 -12.94 24.48 0.18
N GLN A 133 -11.93 24.56 -0.69
CA GLN A 133 -11.18 23.40 -1.16
C GLN A 133 -10.39 22.85 0.04
N ILE A 134 -10.97 21.85 0.73
CA ILE A 134 -10.28 21.17 1.82
C ILE A 134 -9.18 20.33 1.19
N GLY A 135 -7.97 20.54 1.67
CA GLY A 135 -6.77 19.82 1.24
C GLY A 135 -6.75 18.37 1.73
N TYR A 136 -5.72 17.66 1.29
CA TYR A 136 -5.40 16.32 1.77
C TYR A 136 -4.03 16.33 2.42
N ALA A 137 -3.89 15.65 3.54
CA ALA A 137 -2.65 15.57 4.30
C ALA A 137 -2.15 14.12 4.38
N TRP A 138 -0.82 13.96 4.29
CA TRP A 138 -0.12 12.75 4.66
C TRP A 138 0.28 12.80 6.12
N ALA A 139 0.12 11.70 6.84
CA ALA A 139 0.59 11.56 8.21
C ALA A 139 1.08 10.14 8.50
N TYR A 140 2.02 10.02 9.44
CA TYR A 140 2.47 8.75 9.98
C TYR A 140 1.91 8.49 11.38
N PHE A 141 1.48 7.23 11.57
CA PHE A 141 1.18 6.66 12.88
C PHE A 141 2.10 5.46 13.12
N SER A 142 2.72 5.42 14.28
CA SER A 142 3.63 4.36 14.69
C SER A 142 2.94 3.40 15.66
N PHE A 143 3.15 2.10 15.46
CA PHE A 143 2.65 1.01 16.29
C PHE A 143 3.84 0.20 16.79
N THR A 144 4.08 0.20 18.10
CA THR A 144 5.16 -0.61 18.70
C THR A 144 4.86 -2.11 18.55
N SER A 145 5.88 -2.96 18.65
CA SER A 145 5.69 -4.41 18.63
C SER A 145 4.70 -4.89 19.71
N THR A 146 4.77 -4.30 20.90
CA THR A 146 3.84 -4.57 22.00
C THR A 146 2.40 -4.17 21.66
N SER A 147 2.21 -2.96 21.10
CA SER A 147 0.88 -2.48 20.68
C SER A 147 0.27 -3.36 19.59
N VAL A 148 1.08 -3.79 18.61
CA VAL A 148 0.64 -4.71 17.54
C VAL A 148 0.24 -6.07 18.13
N ALA A 149 0.98 -6.59 19.12
CA ALA A 149 0.64 -7.85 19.78
C ALA A 149 -0.66 -7.72 20.61
N GLN A 150 -0.83 -6.63 21.34
CA GLN A 150 -2.04 -6.33 22.10
C GLN A 150 -3.27 -6.18 21.18
N LEU A 151 -3.14 -5.44 20.08
CA LEU A 151 -4.20 -5.31 19.09
C LEU A 151 -4.59 -6.66 18.49
N LYS A 152 -3.61 -7.50 18.14
CA LYS A 152 -3.89 -8.86 17.66
C LYS A 152 -4.60 -9.71 18.71
N ALA A 153 -4.18 -9.66 19.96
CA ALA A 153 -4.84 -10.39 21.05
C ALA A 153 -6.29 -9.92 21.25
N HIS A 154 -6.54 -8.61 21.23
CA HIS A 154 -7.88 -8.03 21.28
C HIS A 154 -8.72 -8.48 20.08
N ALA A 155 -8.21 -8.38 18.86
CA ALA A 155 -8.92 -8.84 17.67
C ALA A 155 -9.26 -10.34 17.78
N THR A 156 -8.30 -11.17 18.20
CA THR A 156 -8.53 -12.60 18.36
C THR A 156 -9.62 -12.93 19.39
N SER A 157 -9.65 -12.20 20.50
CA SER A 157 -10.66 -12.42 21.58
C SER A 157 -12.04 -11.88 21.23
N SER A 158 -12.15 -10.96 20.29
CA SER A 158 -13.40 -10.33 19.87
C SER A 158 -14.01 -10.90 18.59
N VAL A 159 -13.42 -11.96 18.01
CA VAL A 159 -14.02 -12.72 16.90
C VAL A 159 -15.21 -13.53 17.41
N THR A 160 -16.37 -13.38 16.79
CA THR A 160 -17.57 -14.14 17.17
C THR A 160 -17.58 -15.56 16.58
N SER A 161 -16.86 -15.81 15.45
CA SER A 161 -16.75 -17.14 14.85
C SER A 161 -15.58 -17.91 15.45
N PRO A 162 -15.80 -19.08 16.11
CA PRO A 162 -14.78 -19.81 16.88
C PRO A 162 -13.59 -20.32 16.09
N SER A 163 -13.72 -20.48 14.77
CA SER A 163 -12.68 -21.02 13.88
C SER A 163 -11.92 -19.95 13.11
N ALA A 164 -12.20 -18.66 13.31
CA ALA A 164 -11.59 -17.60 12.54
C ALA A 164 -10.20 -17.26 13.05
N PHE A 165 -9.21 -17.37 12.17
CA PHE A 165 -7.84 -16.90 12.41
C PHE A 165 -7.69 -15.45 11.92
N VAL A 166 -7.07 -14.61 12.74
CA VAL A 166 -6.67 -13.24 12.36
C VAL A 166 -5.18 -13.01 12.61
N SER A 167 -4.52 -12.32 11.69
CA SER A 167 -3.12 -11.96 11.80
C SER A 167 -2.96 -10.53 12.35
N SER A 168 -1.73 -10.14 12.70
CA SER A 168 -1.43 -8.75 13.07
C SER A 168 -1.75 -7.77 11.94
N ASP A 169 -1.55 -8.18 10.69
CA ASP A 169 -1.85 -7.36 9.51
C ASP A 169 -3.37 -7.18 9.35
N ASP A 170 -4.17 -8.23 9.52
CA ASP A 170 -5.64 -8.12 9.50
C ASP A 170 -6.16 -7.19 10.61
N SER A 171 -5.57 -7.31 11.80
CA SER A 171 -5.93 -6.50 12.96
C SER A 171 -5.61 -5.01 12.74
N LEU A 172 -4.44 -4.70 12.18
CA LEU A 172 -4.06 -3.32 11.81
C LEU A 172 -4.96 -2.78 10.70
N CYS A 173 -5.25 -3.58 9.67
CA CYS A 173 -6.17 -3.21 8.60
C CYS A 173 -7.56 -2.88 9.15
N ALA A 174 -8.09 -3.71 10.04
CA ALA A 174 -9.41 -3.50 10.67
C ALA A 174 -9.44 -2.24 11.52
N LEU A 175 -8.45 -2.06 12.40
CA LEU A 175 -8.34 -0.85 13.26
C LEU A 175 -8.29 0.41 12.39
N ILE A 176 -7.43 0.46 11.40
CA ILE A 176 -7.25 1.64 10.54
C ILE A 176 -8.51 1.93 9.73
N TRP A 177 -9.13 0.90 9.13
CA TRP A 177 -10.39 1.08 8.39
C TRP A 177 -11.50 1.62 9.29
N GLN A 178 -11.66 1.05 10.49
CA GLN A 178 -12.67 1.47 11.44
C GLN A 178 -12.44 2.91 11.93
N SER A 179 -11.18 3.28 12.21
CA SER A 179 -10.83 4.65 12.63
C SER A 179 -11.09 5.69 11.52
N ILE A 180 -10.74 5.36 10.27
CA ILE A 180 -11.05 6.22 9.10
C ILE A 180 -12.57 6.33 8.92
N ALA A 181 -13.31 5.24 9.08
CA ALA A 181 -14.78 5.27 9.00
C ALA A 181 -15.39 6.16 10.08
N ARG A 182 -14.91 6.11 11.34
CA ARG A 182 -15.35 7.02 12.41
C ARG A 182 -15.06 8.48 12.04
N ALA A 183 -13.86 8.78 11.54
CA ALA A 183 -13.54 10.15 11.12
C ALA A 183 -14.47 10.66 10.00
N ARG A 184 -14.86 9.80 9.09
CA ARG A 184 -15.78 10.12 7.98
C ARG A 184 -17.23 10.32 8.41
N LEU A 185 -17.67 9.68 9.47
CA LEU A 185 -19.02 9.89 10.03
C LEU A 185 -19.28 11.33 10.48
N ALA A 186 -18.24 12.14 10.72
CA ALA A 186 -18.40 13.56 11.03
C ALA A 186 -18.99 14.37 9.86
N ARG A 187 -18.94 13.85 8.63
CA ARG A 187 -19.39 14.57 7.40
C ARG A 187 -20.23 13.74 6.44
N LEU A 188 -20.23 12.42 6.56
CA LEU A 188 -20.96 11.53 5.67
C LEU A 188 -22.09 10.82 6.42
N ASP A 189 -23.13 10.50 5.67
CA ASP A 189 -24.25 9.70 6.18
C ASP A 189 -23.75 8.31 6.60
N PRO A 190 -24.22 7.78 7.75
CA PRO A 190 -23.88 6.43 8.22
C PRO A 190 -24.13 5.31 7.21
N ALA A 191 -25.14 5.44 6.34
CA ALA A 191 -25.43 4.50 5.26
C ALA A 191 -24.49 4.63 4.03
N THR A 192 -23.59 5.62 4.03
CA THR A 192 -22.63 5.79 2.95
C THR A 192 -21.76 4.54 2.80
N ALA A 193 -21.59 4.07 1.57
CA ALA A 193 -20.70 2.94 1.29
C ALA A 193 -19.28 3.24 1.74
N SER A 194 -18.65 2.30 2.42
CA SER A 194 -17.25 2.31 2.82
C SER A 194 -16.53 1.16 2.15
N ILE A 195 -15.57 1.50 1.29
CA ILE A 195 -14.88 0.55 0.42
C ILE A 195 -13.44 0.41 0.91
N PHE A 196 -13.03 -0.84 1.18
CA PHE A 196 -11.65 -1.15 1.56
C PHE A 196 -11.04 -2.12 0.56
N THR A 197 -9.92 -1.74 -0.03
CA THR A 197 -9.11 -2.63 -0.86
C THR A 197 -7.79 -2.92 -0.16
N ARG A 198 -7.32 -4.16 -0.30
CA ARG A 198 -6.03 -4.61 0.21
C ARG A 198 -5.22 -5.17 -0.93
N ILE A 199 -4.02 -4.65 -1.10
CA ILE A 199 -3.07 -5.16 -2.09
C ILE A 199 -2.43 -6.44 -1.53
N VAL A 200 -2.41 -7.50 -2.34
CA VAL A 200 -1.93 -8.83 -1.96
C VAL A 200 -0.88 -9.30 -2.95
N GLU A 201 0.29 -9.65 -2.43
CA GLU A 201 1.35 -10.32 -3.18
C GLU A 201 0.97 -11.80 -3.38
N ILE A 202 1.08 -12.30 -4.60
CA ILE A 202 0.54 -13.61 -4.99
C ILE A 202 1.51 -14.50 -5.78
N ARG A 203 2.85 -14.22 -5.74
CA ARG A 203 3.85 -15.05 -6.42
C ARG A 203 3.71 -16.51 -6.06
N GLN A 204 3.49 -16.81 -4.77
CA GLN A 204 3.36 -18.18 -4.28
C GLN A 204 2.18 -18.95 -4.89
N LEU A 205 1.11 -18.25 -5.31
CA LEU A 205 -0.05 -18.90 -5.94
C LEU A 205 0.23 -19.37 -7.38
N PHE A 206 1.34 -18.92 -7.96
CA PHE A 206 1.77 -19.24 -9.32
C PHE A 206 3.16 -19.86 -9.36
N ASP A 207 3.69 -20.29 -8.23
CA ASP A 207 5.04 -20.85 -8.11
C ASP A 207 6.14 -19.94 -8.69
N ILE A 208 5.92 -18.60 -8.64
CA ILE A 208 6.86 -17.60 -9.12
C ILE A 208 7.86 -17.32 -8.00
N PRO A 209 9.18 -17.42 -8.27
CA PRO A 209 10.21 -17.15 -7.29
C PRO A 209 10.14 -15.71 -6.73
N LYS A 210 10.49 -15.55 -5.46
CA LYS A 210 10.54 -14.22 -4.80
C LYS A 210 11.57 -13.27 -5.44
N GLU A 211 12.59 -13.82 -6.08
CA GLU A 211 13.64 -13.08 -6.79
C GLU A 211 13.15 -12.51 -8.13
N PHE A 212 12.02 -12.97 -8.66
CA PHE A 212 11.43 -12.40 -9.87
C PHE A 212 10.97 -10.96 -9.63
N PRO A 213 11.55 -9.96 -10.30
CA PRO A 213 11.30 -8.55 -9.98
C PRO A 213 10.04 -7.98 -10.65
N GLY A 214 9.09 -8.82 -11.07
CA GLY A 214 7.86 -8.38 -11.72
C GLY A 214 6.85 -7.73 -10.77
N ASN A 215 5.76 -7.22 -11.33
CA ASN A 215 4.61 -6.73 -10.56
C ASN A 215 3.56 -7.85 -10.46
N ILE A 216 3.58 -8.61 -9.36
CA ILE A 216 2.74 -9.79 -9.12
C ILE A 216 1.88 -9.56 -7.88
N VAL A 217 1.01 -8.56 -7.99
CA VAL A 217 0.06 -8.21 -6.92
C VAL A 217 -1.36 -8.15 -7.46
N THR A 218 -2.31 -8.56 -6.65
CA THR A 218 -3.75 -8.38 -6.87
C THR A 218 -4.35 -7.56 -5.74
N GLN A 219 -5.65 -7.35 -5.77
CA GLN A 219 -6.35 -6.65 -4.69
C GLN A 219 -7.62 -7.41 -4.29
N THR A 220 -7.93 -7.34 -3.00
CA THR A 220 -9.25 -7.73 -2.50
C THR A 220 -10.16 -6.51 -2.48
N LEU A 221 -11.47 -6.74 -2.50
CA LEU A 221 -12.49 -5.71 -2.37
C LEU A 221 -13.44 -6.07 -1.23
N ASN A 222 -13.58 -5.16 -0.27
CA ASN A 222 -14.55 -5.24 0.82
C ASN A 222 -15.48 -4.03 0.72
N ASN A 223 -16.77 -4.29 0.62
CA ASN A 223 -17.81 -3.28 0.61
C ASN A 223 -18.62 -3.39 1.90
N SER A 224 -18.87 -2.25 2.55
CA SER A 224 -19.68 -2.14 3.76
C SER A 224 -20.31 -0.75 3.80
N THR A 225 -20.98 -0.40 4.89
CA THR A 225 -21.35 0.99 5.19
C THR A 225 -20.48 1.56 6.29
N LEU A 226 -20.42 2.89 6.44
CA LEU A 226 -19.69 3.51 7.55
C LEU A 226 -20.24 3.02 8.91
N GLN A 227 -21.57 2.89 9.03
CA GLN A 227 -22.25 2.36 10.20
C GLN A 227 -21.79 0.95 10.54
N ASP A 228 -21.81 0.04 9.54
CA ASP A 228 -21.46 -1.36 9.77
C ASP A 228 -19.98 -1.52 10.14
N VAL A 229 -19.08 -0.78 9.47
CA VAL A 229 -17.65 -0.80 9.79
C VAL A 229 -17.40 -0.35 11.24
N THR A 230 -18.09 0.69 11.69
CA THR A 230 -17.86 1.26 13.03
C THR A 230 -18.56 0.50 14.15
N SER A 231 -19.61 -0.26 13.85
CA SER A 231 -20.37 -1.03 14.86
C SER A 231 -19.84 -2.45 15.08
N GLN A 232 -19.05 -3.01 14.15
CA GLN A 232 -18.46 -4.34 14.29
C GLN A 232 -17.34 -4.35 15.34
N THR A 233 -17.06 -5.51 15.92
CA THR A 233 -15.86 -5.73 16.71
C THR A 233 -14.61 -5.70 15.79
N ILE A 234 -13.46 -5.35 16.33
CA ILE A 234 -12.18 -5.40 15.57
C ILE A 234 -11.91 -6.83 15.06
N GLY A 235 -12.26 -7.83 15.85
CA GLY A 235 -12.07 -9.25 15.48
C GLY A 235 -12.94 -9.66 14.30
N ASP A 236 -14.21 -9.30 14.30
CA ASP A 236 -15.12 -9.65 13.21
C ASP A 236 -14.73 -8.93 11.91
N LEU A 237 -14.38 -7.65 12.02
CA LEU A 237 -13.90 -6.89 10.87
C LEU A 237 -12.59 -7.46 10.30
N ALA A 238 -11.63 -7.83 11.16
CA ALA A 238 -10.37 -8.48 10.77
C ALA A 238 -10.63 -9.85 10.12
N SER A 239 -11.58 -10.63 10.64
CA SER A 239 -12.00 -11.91 10.08
C SER A 239 -12.66 -11.74 8.71
N GLN A 240 -13.51 -10.73 8.54
CA GLN A 240 -14.10 -10.35 7.26
C GLN A 240 -13.02 -10.03 6.22
N LEU A 241 -12.01 -9.22 6.59
CA LEU A 241 -10.88 -8.90 5.71
C LEU A 241 -10.07 -10.16 5.36
N ARG A 242 -9.86 -11.06 6.31
CA ARG A 242 -9.16 -12.33 6.11
C ARG A 242 -9.90 -13.24 5.14
N SER A 243 -11.22 -13.34 5.20
CA SER A 243 -12.02 -14.21 4.35
C SER A 243 -11.88 -13.89 2.85
N LYS A 244 -11.45 -12.67 2.51
CA LYS A 244 -11.17 -12.26 1.12
C LYS A 244 -9.79 -12.67 0.62
N LEU A 245 -8.97 -13.30 1.46
CA LEU A 245 -7.64 -13.80 1.09
C LEU A 245 -7.66 -15.28 0.67
N ASP A 246 -8.78 -15.77 0.15
CA ASP A 246 -8.89 -17.13 -0.38
C ASP A 246 -7.97 -17.30 -1.59
N PRO A 247 -7.01 -18.27 -1.55
CA PRO A 247 -6.00 -18.43 -2.59
C PRO A 247 -6.58 -18.69 -3.99
N GLU A 248 -7.61 -19.52 -4.10
CA GLU A 248 -8.21 -19.85 -5.40
C GLU A 248 -8.92 -18.64 -6.01
N SER A 249 -9.64 -17.88 -5.19
CA SER A 249 -10.31 -16.66 -5.61
C SER A 249 -9.30 -15.59 -6.06
N LEU A 250 -8.20 -15.41 -5.32
CA LEU A 250 -7.13 -14.46 -5.67
C LEU A 250 -6.43 -14.87 -6.97
N LYS A 251 -6.12 -16.16 -7.12
CA LYS A 251 -5.50 -16.73 -8.32
C LYS A 251 -6.39 -16.50 -9.54
N HIS A 252 -7.66 -16.90 -9.45
CA HIS A 252 -8.63 -16.70 -10.54
C HIS A 252 -8.80 -15.23 -10.90
N THR A 253 -8.96 -14.34 -9.91
CA THR A 253 -9.10 -12.89 -10.14
C THR A 253 -7.89 -12.32 -10.89
N PHE A 254 -6.68 -12.73 -10.52
CA PHE A 254 -5.47 -12.27 -11.18
C PHE A 254 -5.36 -12.80 -12.63
N GLN A 255 -5.64 -14.09 -12.85
CA GLN A 255 -5.67 -14.69 -14.19
C GLN A 255 -6.72 -14.03 -15.09
N ALA A 256 -7.91 -13.76 -14.54
CA ALA A 256 -8.98 -13.06 -15.26
C ALA A 256 -8.54 -11.65 -15.71
N ASN A 257 -7.87 -10.90 -14.81
CA ASN A 257 -7.34 -9.58 -15.15
C ASN A 257 -6.21 -9.65 -16.18
N ALA A 258 -5.28 -10.60 -16.05
CA ALA A 258 -4.21 -10.84 -17.01
C ALA A 258 -4.77 -11.22 -18.39
N THR A 259 -5.76 -12.12 -18.43
CA THR A 259 -6.44 -12.55 -19.67
C THR A 259 -7.16 -11.38 -20.34
N ARG A 260 -7.91 -10.58 -19.57
CA ARG A 260 -8.58 -9.37 -20.09
C ARG A 260 -7.56 -8.39 -20.68
N GLN A 261 -6.46 -8.13 -19.97
CA GLN A 261 -5.40 -7.24 -20.44
C GLN A 261 -4.72 -7.77 -21.71
N ALA A 262 -4.41 -9.06 -21.78
CA ALA A 262 -3.82 -9.70 -22.96
C ALA A 262 -4.71 -9.59 -24.21
N ARG A 263 -6.05 -9.69 -24.03
CA ARG A 263 -7.04 -9.60 -25.11
C ARG A 263 -7.42 -8.15 -25.51
N THR A 264 -7.07 -7.17 -24.69
CA THR A 264 -7.38 -5.76 -24.96
C THR A 264 -6.39 -5.22 -26.00
N LYS A 265 -6.91 -4.68 -27.11
CA LYS A 265 -6.10 -4.20 -28.26
C LYS A 265 -5.01 -3.20 -27.86
N ASN A 266 -5.32 -2.25 -27.00
CA ASN A 266 -4.39 -1.19 -26.56
C ASN A 266 -3.66 -1.53 -25.26
N LYS A 267 -3.89 -2.70 -24.65
CA LYS A 267 -3.29 -3.15 -23.39
C LYS A 267 -3.37 -2.13 -22.22
N ILE A 268 -4.22 -1.12 -22.36
CA ILE A 268 -4.47 -0.09 -21.35
C ILE A 268 -5.89 -0.30 -20.83
N ILE A 269 -5.98 -0.88 -19.64
CA ILE A 269 -7.24 -0.93 -18.89
C ILE A 269 -7.28 0.33 -18.03
N LYS A 270 -8.18 1.25 -18.33
CA LYS A 270 -8.40 2.40 -17.46
C LYS A 270 -9.00 1.91 -16.14
N PRO A 271 -8.39 2.26 -14.99
CA PRO A 271 -9.01 1.94 -13.71
C PRO A 271 -10.41 2.59 -13.64
N ALA A 272 -11.33 1.92 -12.97
CA ALA A 272 -12.63 2.52 -12.68
C ALA A 272 -12.42 3.82 -11.90
N ALA A 273 -13.26 4.81 -12.17
CA ALA A 273 -13.24 6.05 -11.38
C ALA A 273 -13.62 5.70 -9.94
N VAL A 274 -12.72 6.01 -9.01
CA VAL A 274 -12.89 5.76 -7.58
C VAL A 274 -13.41 7.05 -6.94
N ASP A 275 -14.43 6.94 -6.12
CA ASP A 275 -14.79 8.01 -5.21
C ASP A 275 -13.90 7.94 -3.98
N HIS A 276 -12.90 8.82 -3.95
CA HIS A 276 -11.92 8.86 -2.87
C HIS A 276 -12.51 9.28 -1.51
N SER A 277 -13.76 9.77 -1.48
CA SER A 277 -14.42 10.19 -0.24
C SER A 277 -14.78 9.02 0.68
N ASN A 278 -14.95 7.82 0.11
CA ASN A 278 -15.38 6.62 0.82
C ASN A 278 -14.46 5.41 0.62
N PHE A 279 -13.36 5.59 -0.07
CA PHE A 279 -12.42 4.54 -0.45
C PHE A 279 -11.19 4.52 0.48
N VAL A 280 -10.71 3.33 0.82
CA VAL A 280 -9.43 3.08 1.51
C VAL A 280 -8.67 2.02 0.73
N MET A 281 -7.44 2.34 0.34
CA MET A 281 -6.52 1.40 -0.29
C MET A 281 -5.36 1.08 0.66
N MET A 282 -5.30 -0.16 1.11
CA MET A 282 -4.24 -0.65 1.98
C MET A 282 -3.16 -1.39 1.21
N SER A 283 -1.93 -0.95 1.34
CA SER A 283 -0.74 -1.65 0.84
C SER A 283 0.21 -1.95 2.01
N SER A 284 0.33 -3.22 2.38
CA SER A 284 1.17 -3.65 3.48
C SER A 284 2.53 -4.16 3.00
N TRP A 285 3.60 -3.55 3.51
CA TRP A 285 4.99 -3.94 3.27
C TRP A 285 5.63 -4.56 4.51
N MET A 286 4.82 -4.93 5.50
CA MET A 286 5.31 -5.46 6.79
C MET A 286 6.23 -6.67 6.67
N LYS A 287 6.13 -7.41 5.57
CA LYS A 287 6.96 -8.59 5.27
C LYS A 287 8.19 -8.28 4.41
N ALA A 288 8.41 -7.04 4.03
CA ALA A 288 9.53 -6.64 3.19
C ALA A 288 10.81 -6.49 4.03
N ASP A 289 11.84 -7.27 3.73
CA ASP A 289 13.09 -7.34 4.52
C ASP A 289 14.04 -6.18 4.17
N CYS A 290 13.64 -4.94 4.43
CA CYS A 290 14.44 -3.77 4.09
C CYS A 290 15.50 -3.42 5.15
N TYR A 291 15.32 -3.84 6.41
CA TYR A 291 16.17 -3.45 7.52
C TYR A 291 17.46 -4.27 7.66
N ASP A 292 17.60 -5.36 6.89
CA ASP A 292 18.77 -6.22 6.93
C ASP A 292 19.88 -5.84 5.95
N PHE A 293 19.66 -4.85 5.11
CA PHE A 293 20.62 -4.44 4.09
C PHE A 293 21.71 -3.56 4.68
N ASP A 294 22.97 -3.96 4.47
CA ASP A 294 24.16 -3.14 4.71
C ASP A 294 24.81 -2.83 3.37
N PHE A 295 24.94 -1.55 3.06
CA PHE A 295 25.54 -1.09 1.81
C PHE A 295 27.05 -0.83 1.93
N ASN A 296 27.69 -1.30 3.01
CA ASN A 296 29.14 -1.19 3.23
C ASN A 296 29.67 0.27 3.16
N LEU A 297 28.85 1.22 3.61
CA LEU A 297 29.19 2.65 3.61
C LEU A 297 29.69 3.14 4.98
N GLY A 298 29.93 2.22 5.92
CA GLY A 298 30.30 2.56 7.31
C GLY A 298 29.15 3.16 8.12
N LEU A 299 27.91 3.10 7.62
CA LEU A 299 26.71 3.65 8.26
C LEU A 299 25.85 2.57 8.94
N GLY A 300 26.19 1.28 8.75
CA GLY A 300 25.41 0.15 9.25
C GLY A 300 24.11 -0.10 8.48
N LYS A 301 23.14 -0.72 9.16
CA LYS A 301 21.82 -1.05 8.62
C LYS A 301 20.88 0.17 8.62
N PRO A 302 19.80 0.17 7.80
CA PRO A 302 18.81 1.25 7.79
C PRO A 302 18.17 1.47 9.16
N GLU A 303 18.04 2.72 9.58
CA GLU A 303 17.37 3.11 10.82
C GLU A 303 15.85 3.26 10.62
N ALA A 304 15.43 3.67 9.42
CA ALA A 304 14.03 3.84 9.08
C ALA A 304 13.79 3.58 7.60
N VAL A 305 12.66 2.96 7.27
CA VAL A 305 12.14 2.84 5.92
C VAL A 305 10.84 3.63 5.87
N ARG A 306 10.81 4.65 5.02
CA ARG A 306 9.69 5.61 4.91
C ARG A 306 9.40 5.91 3.45
N ARG A 307 8.17 6.31 3.15
CA ARG A 307 7.85 6.96 1.87
C ARG A 307 8.10 8.46 2.00
N PRO A 308 8.55 9.14 0.94
CA PRO A 308 8.60 10.60 0.93
C PRO A 308 7.19 11.20 0.90
N LYS A 309 7.07 12.46 1.26
CA LYS A 309 5.86 13.25 1.01
C LYS A 309 5.76 13.50 -0.50
N PHE A 310 4.69 13.00 -1.09
CA PHE A 310 4.39 13.14 -2.51
C PHE A 310 2.97 13.68 -2.72
N THR A 311 2.59 13.92 -3.97
CA THR A 311 1.23 14.34 -4.33
C THR A 311 0.19 13.52 -3.58
N PRO A 312 -0.79 14.13 -2.92
CA PRO A 312 -1.82 13.41 -2.18
C PRO A 312 -2.50 12.32 -3.01
N PHE A 313 -2.67 11.16 -2.39
CA PHE A 313 -3.45 10.06 -2.93
C PHE A 313 -4.54 9.69 -1.91
N PRO A 314 -5.70 10.35 -1.98
CA PRO A 314 -6.73 10.26 -0.95
C PRO A 314 -7.19 8.83 -0.69
N GLY A 315 -7.26 8.44 0.58
CA GLY A 315 -7.63 7.10 1.00
C GLY A 315 -6.50 6.07 0.95
N ALA A 316 -5.29 6.44 0.50
CA ALA A 316 -4.16 5.52 0.51
C ALA A 316 -3.61 5.33 1.93
N VAL A 317 -3.32 4.08 2.26
CA VAL A 317 -2.65 3.65 3.50
C VAL A 317 -1.52 2.69 3.16
N PHE A 318 -0.34 2.96 3.69
CA PHE A 318 0.85 2.12 3.52
C PHE A 318 1.38 1.68 4.88
N LEU A 319 1.42 0.36 5.14
CA LEU A 319 2.17 -0.17 6.27
C LEU A 319 3.62 -0.36 5.85
N SER A 320 4.55 0.28 6.57
CA SER A 320 5.99 0.15 6.32
C SER A 320 6.51 -1.25 6.65
N PRO A 321 7.69 -1.63 6.14
CA PRO A 321 8.40 -2.80 6.62
C PRO A 321 8.52 -2.78 8.14
N ARG A 322 8.40 -3.96 8.76
CA ARG A 322 8.58 -4.10 10.19
C ARG A 322 10.03 -3.80 10.57
N ALA A 323 10.23 -2.84 11.45
CA ALA A 323 11.55 -2.48 11.96
C ALA A 323 12.14 -3.61 12.83
N LEU A 324 13.45 -3.52 13.13
CA LEU A 324 14.17 -4.55 13.90
C LEU A 324 13.61 -4.73 15.31
N ASP A 325 13.06 -3.68 15.92
CA ASP A 325 12.36 -3.72 17.20
C ASP A 325 10.90 -4.17 17.11
N GLY A 326 10.43 -4.46 15.89
CA GLY A 326 9.06 -4.88 15.59
C GLY A 326 8.08 -3.74 15.39
N GLU A 327 8.52 -2.47 15.42
CA GLU A 327 7.67 -1.31 15.09
C GLU A 327 7.13 -1.43 13.67
N VAL A 328 5.86 -1.01 13.50
CA VAL A 328 5.22 -0.81 12.19
C VAL A 328 4.75 0.62 12.09
N VAL A 329 5.02 1.29 10.98
CA VAL A 329 4.54 2.66 10.74
C VAL A 329 3.53 2.65 9.61
N ALA A 330 2.36 3.23 9.86
CA ALA A 330 1.31 3.42 8.87
C ALA A 330 1.35 4.85 8.32
N GLY A 331 1.59 5.01 7.02
CA GLY A 331 1.42 6.28 6.32
C GLY A 331 0.04 6.37 5.72
N MET A 332 -0.71 7.43 6.01
CA MET A 332 -2.10 7.61 5.59
C MET A 332 -2.29 8.95 4.90
N CYS A 333 -3.09 8.96 3.82
CA CYS A 333 -3.49 10.20 3.13
C CYS A 333 -4.99 10.39 3.23
N LEU A 334 -5.42 11.36 4.02
CA LEU A 334 -6.83 11.67 4.27
C LEU A 334 -7.08 13.16 4.02
N ARG A 335 -8.37 13.54 3.95
CA ARG A 335 -8.76 14.95 4.04
C ARG A 335 -8.21 15.56 5.34
N GLU A 336 -7.86 16.82 5.31
CA GLU A 336 -7.26 17.49 6.48
C GLU A 336 -8.19 17.43 7.70
N ASP A 337 -9.50 17.62 7.53
CA ASP A 337 -10.49 17.50 8.60
C ASP A 337 -10.63 16.07 9.15
N GLU A 338 -10.62 15.05 8.28
CA GLU A 338 -10.60 13.64 8.71
C GLU A 338 -9.30 13.30 9.46
N MET A 339 -8.17 13.85 9.02
CA MET A 339 -6.87 13.64 9.67
C MET A 339 -6.84 14.24 11.09
N GLU A 340 -7.41 15.43 11.30
CA GLU A 340 -7.49 16.03 12.63
C GLU A 340 -8.35 15.19 13.58
N ILE A 341 -9.46 14.63 13.09
CA ILE A 341 -10.28 13.70 13.89
C ILE A 341 -9.51 12.43 14.20
N LEU A 342 -8.78 11.87 13.20
CA LEU A 342 -8.00 10.64 13.38
C LEU A 342 -6.87 10.80 14.41
N LYS A 343 -6.23 11.96 14.48
CA LYS A 343 -5.22 12.30 15.50
C LYS A 343 -5.76 12.31 16.91
N ALA A 344 -7.07 12.46 17.09
CA ALA A 344 -7.76 12.45 18.37
C ALA A 344 -8.59 11.16 18.60
N ASP A 345 -8.57 10.19 17.66
CA ASP A 345 -9.33 8.94 17.78
C ASP A 345 -8.76 8.06 18.90
N GLU A 346 -9.46 7.98 20.02
CA GLU A 346 -9.02 7.27 21.22
C GLU A 346 -8.77 5.77 20.95
N GLU A 347 -9.55 5.14 20.08
CA GLU A 347 -9.40 3.72 19.76
C GLU A 347 -8.13 3.47 18.94
N LEU A 348 -7.81 4.34 17.98
CA LEU A 348 -6.53 4.28 17.27
C LEU A 348 -5.36 4.54 18.21
N LEU A 349 -5.46 5.54 19.07
CA LEU A 349 -4.39 5.97 19.97
C LEU A 349 -4.11 5.00 21.12
N LYS A 350 -5.01 4.03 21.40
CA LYS A 350 -4.69 2.91 22.31
C LYS A 350 -3.51 2.09 21.82
N TYR A 351 -3.31 2.00 20.51
CA TYR A 351 -2.31 1.14 19.88
C TYR A 351 -1.29 1.92 19.08
N GLY A 352 -1.66 3.08 18.54
CA GLY A 352 -0.84 3.89 17.64
C GLY A 352 -0.48 5.25 18.23
N GLN A 353 0.64 5.81 17.78
CA GLN A 353 1.08 7.15 18.10
C GLN A 353 1.24 7.97 16.82
N TYR A 354 0.66 9.16 16.76
CA TYR A 354 0.92 10.11 15.67
C TYR A 354 2.39 10.59 15.75
N ILE A 355 3.08 10.57 14.59
CA ILE A 355 4.49 10.97 14.48
C ILE A 355 4.77 11.97 13.33
N GLY A 356 3.73 12.57 12.71
CA GLY A 356 3.87 13.64 11.71
C GLY A 356 3.70 13.24 10.26
#